data_5889a21b958aa70f4364652e7ec4ead6
#
_entry.id   5889a21b958aa70f4364652e7ec4ead6
#
_cell.length_a   1.000
_cell.length_b   1.000
_cell.length_c   1.000
_cell.angle_alpha   90.00
_cell.angle_beta   90.00
_cell.angle_gamma   90.00
#
_symmetry.space_group_name_H-M   'P 1'
#
loop_
_entity.id
_entity.type
_entity.pdbx_description
1 polymer ?
#
loop_
_entity_poly.entity_id
_entity_poly.type
_entity_poly.pdbx_seq_one_letter_code
_entity_poly.pdbx_strand_id
1 'polypeptide(L)'
;MTKEVIDLRSALELLESIPGQMVHTDVEVDPSAELAGVYRYVGAGGTVARPTKTGPAMTFENVKGHPGAKVVIGLLASRKRVGYLLNSKPEKLGFMMRDAVKNAIAPVVVDKAKAQCQEVVHLATDEGFDIRKLIPAPTNTPEDAGPYVTLGMCYASDVETGESDVTIHRLCLQSKDEISMFFTPGARHLGAFREKAEALGKPLPISISIGVDPAIEIASCFEPPTTPLGFNELSIAGAIRGKAVELAPCVTIDESCIANAEYVIEGELLVGARVREDQNSNTGKAMPEFPGYTGPANAELPVIKVKAVTHRVNPIMQTCIGPSEEHVSMAGIPTEASILDMVERAMPGRVQNVYAHSSGGGKFIAVIQFKKTVPSDEGRQRQAALLAFSALPELKQVILVDEDVDIFDTNDVLWAMTTRMQADVDIVTIPGVRCHPLDPSNDPACSWSIRDHGIACKTIYDATVPFNQKARFQRAKFMEVDVKKFLPDFTVQD
;
A
#
# COMPACT_ATOMS: atom_id res chain seq x y z
N MET A 1 3.53 29.32 3.82
CA MET A 1 3.90 28.47 2.66
C MET A 1 3.93 27.04 3.20
N THR A 2 3.14 26.14 2.67
CA THR A 2 3.23 24.72 2.97
C THR A 2 4.62 24.23 2.53
N LYS A 3 5.36 23.55 3.41
CA LYS A 3 6.65 22.94 3.05
C LYS A 3 6.43 21.94 1.90
N GLU A 4 7.25 22.01 0.86
CA GLU A 4 7.22 21.08 -0.25
C GLU A 4 7.78 19.71 0.22
N VAL A 5 7.04 18.63 -0.01
CA VAL A 5 7.50 17.25 0.25
C VAL A 5 8.21 16.73 -0.99
N ILE A 6 9.46 16.31 -0.83
CA ILE A 6 10.32 15.80 -1.91
C ILE A 6 11.04 14.48 -1.55
N ASP A 7 11.06 14.12 -0.27
CA ASP A 7 11.69 12.93 0.30
C ASP A 7 11.07 12.62 1.66
N LEU A 8 11.55 11.55 2.33
CA LEU A 8 11.09 11.19 3.66
C LEU A 8 11.33 12.29 4.68
N ARG A 9 12.51 12.95 4.67
CA ARG A 9 12.86 13.97 5.68
C ARG A 9 11.94 15.19 5.62
N SER A 10 11.68 15.69 4.43
CA SER A 10 10.73 16.79 4.23
C SER A 10 9.30 16.41 4.57
N ALA A 11 8.91 15.14 4.36
CA ALA A 11 7.62 14.61 4.82
C ALA A 11 7.52 14.62 6.35
N LEU A 12 8.55 14.15 7.05
CA LEU A 12 8.62 14.20 8.51
C LEU A 12 8.58 15.63 9.04
N GLU A 13 9.36 16.55 8.46
CA GLU A 13 9.35 17.96 8.83
C GLU A 13 7.97 18.63 8.64
N LEU A 14 7.23 18.25 7.60
CA LEU A 14 5.86 18.72 7.41
C LEU A 14 4.96 18.20 8.53
N LEU A 15 5.00 16.91 8.84
CA LEU A 15 4.15 16.31 9.86
C LEU A 15 4.46 16.80 11.27
N GLU A 16 5.73 17.07 11.60
CA GLU A 16 6.15 17.73 12.84
C GLU A 16 5.50 19.10 13.03
N SER A 17 5.30 19.83 11.93
CA SER A 17 4.67 21.15 11.98
C SER A 17 3.15 21.10 12.24
N ILE A 18 2.54 19.91 12.17
CA ILE A 18 1.10 19.73 12.32
C ILE A 18 0.80 19.01 13.65
N PRO A 19 0.12 19.64 14.61
CA PRO A 19 -0.15 19.03 15.91
C PRO A 19 -0.83 17.65 15.82
N GLY A 20 -0.31 16.70 16.56
CA GLY A 20 -0.87 15.34 16.68
C GLY A 20 -0.59 14.40 15.50
N GLN A 21 0.26 14.80 14.52
CA GLN A 21 0.61 13.94 13.40
C GLN A 21 1.84 13.07 13.67
N MET A 22 2.73 13.47 14.58
CA MET A 22 3.94 12.75 14.95
C MET A 22 4.09 12.58 16.45
N VAL A 23 4.70 11.48 16.87
CA VAL A 23 5.20 11.24 18.24
C VAL A 23 6.57 10.58 18.18
N HIS A 24 7.38 10.77 19.22
CA HIS A 24 8.75 10.27 19.30
C HIS A 24 9.00 9.54 20.61
N THR A 25 9.96 8.63 20.59
CA THR A 25 10.53 8.04 21.80
C THR A 25 12.02 7.84 21.65
N ASP A 26 12.76 8.17 22.70
CA ASP A 26 14.20 7.89 22.88
C ASP A 26 14.45 6.66 23.78
N VAL A 27 13.40 6.08 24.30
CA VAL A 27 13.47 4.82 25.04
C VAL A 27 13.94 3.71 24.11
N GLU A 28 14.94 2.93 24.57
CA GLU A 28 15.42 1.79 23.79
C GLU A 28 14.28 0.82 23.46
N VAL A 29 14.15 0.45 22.19
CA VAL A 29 13.16 -0.50 21.68
C VAL A 29 13.85 -1.68 21.01
N ASP A 30 13.38 -2.89 21.28
CA ASP A 30 13.82 -4.08 20.56
C ASP A 30 13.12 -4.14 19.19
N PRO A 31 13.87 -4.19 18.06
CA PRO A 31 13.25 -4.35 16.73
C PRO A 31 12.57 -5.71 16.58
N SER A 32 12.87 -6.68 17.44
CA SER A 32 12.21 -7.99 17.47
C SER A 32 10.85 -7.90 18.15
N ALA A 33 9.80 -7.62 17.38
CA ALA A 33 8.39 -7.57 17.76
C ALA A 33 7.97 -6.43 18.72
N GLU A 34 8.87 -5.87 19.54
CA GLU A 34 8.49 -4.84 20.51
C GLU A 34 8.11 -3.53 19.81
N LEU A 35 8.88 -3.10 18.81
CA LEU A 35 8.60 -1.90 18.03
C LEU A 35 7.18 -1.92 17.44
N ALA A 36 6.83 -3.01 16.76
CA ALA A 36 5.49 -3.20 16.20
C ALA A 36 4.42 -3.30 17.31
N GLY A 37 4.75 -3.96 18.43
CA GLY A 37 3.90 -4.06 19.61
C GLY A 37 3.56 -2.69 20.20
N VAL A 38 4.52 -1.79 20.33
CA VAL A 38 4.31 -0.40 20.77
C VAL A 38 3.43 0.35 19.79
N TYR A 39 3.78 0.31 18.49
CA TYR A 39 3.04 1.07 17.48
C TYR A 39 1.59 0.60 17.32
N ARG A 40 1.31 -0.68 17.56
CA ARG A 40 -0.06 -1.22 17.60
C ARG A 40 -0.99 -0.36 18.47
N TYR A 41 -0.53 0.08 19.62
CA TYR A 41 -1.33 0.92 20.56
C TYR A 41 -1.36 2.40 20.13
N VAL A 42 -0.33 2.88 19.47
CA VAL A 42 -0.17 4.30 19.13
C VAL A 42 -1.01 4.69 17.94
N GLY A 43 -0.92 3.93 16.83
CA GLY A 43 -1.49 4.43 15.59
C GLY A 43 -1.66 3.42 14.44
N ALA A 44 -1.50 2.13 14.67
CA ALA A 44 -1.52 1.14 13.58
C ALA A 44 -2.88 1.05 12.86
N GLY A 45 -3.99 1.04 13.59
CA GLY A 45 -5.34 0.96 12.99
C GLY A 45 -5.56 -0.25 12.08
N GLY A 46 -6.34 -0.07 11.03
CA GLY A 46 -6.58 -1.10 10.01
C GLY A 46 -7.21 -2.39 10.53
N THR A 47 -6.72 -3.51 10.03
CA THR A 47 -7.12 -4.86 10.45
C THR A 47 -6.26 -5.45 11.57
N VAL A 48 -5.36 -4.66 12.17
CA VAL A 48 -4.54 -5.08 13.32
C VAL A 48 -5.42 -5.55 14.46
N ALA A 49 -5.02 -6.64 15.14
CA ALA A 49 -5.74 -7.19 16.28
C ALA A 49 -5.92 -6.14 17.39
N ARG A 50 -7.14 -6.02 17.91
CA ARG A 50 -7.47 -5.06 18.99
C ARG A 50 -6.74 -5.39 20.29
N PRO A 51 -6.38 -4.40 21.15
CA PRO A 51 -6.67 -2.97 20.99
C PRO A 51 -5.72 -2.29 20.00
N THR A 52 -6.29 -1.48 19.11
CA THR A 52 -5.57 -0.59 18.19
C THR A 52 -6.50 0.56 17.77
N LYS A 53 -5.94 1.64 17.27
CA LYS A 53 -6.67 2.78 16.73
C LYS A 53 -5.83 3.45 15.65
N THR A 54 -6.44 4.22 14.77
CA THR A 54 -5.73 5.18 13.93
C THR A 54 -5.16 6.31 14.79
N GLY A 55 -3.88 6.62 14.63
CA GLY A 55 -3.19 7.61 15.45
C GLY A 55 -2.01 8.28 14.71
N PRO A 56 -1.12 8.97 15.43
CA PRO A 56 0.05 9.63 14.85
C PRO A 56 1.02 8.61 14.23
N ALA A 57 1.87 9.08 13.33
CA ALA A 57 3.09 8.39 12.97
C ALA A 57 4.07 8.43 14.17
N MET A 58 5.00 7.49 14.22
CA MET A 58 5.92 7.38 15.35
C MET A 58 7.34 7.18 14.89
N THR A 59 8.28 7.88 15.54
CA THR A 59 9.72 7.68 15.38
C THR A 59 10.31 7.06 16.64
N PHE A 60 11.08 5.99 16.46
CA PHE A 60 11.93 5.37 17.46
C PHE A 60 13.36 5.84 17.23
N GLU A 61 13.95 6.54 18.22
CA GLU A 61 15.28 7.15 18.08
C GLU A 61 16.40 6.31 18.67
N ASN A 62 16.07 5.22 19.38
CA ASN A 62 17.02 4.33 20.03
C ASN A 62 16.62 2.87 19.76
N VAL A 63 17.24 2.25 18.77
CA VAL A 63 16.94 0.88 18.35
C VAL A 63 18.03 -0.07 18.85
N LYS A 64 17.66 -1.03 19.67
CA LYS A 64 18.57 -2.01 20.26
C LYS A 64 19.39 -2.74 19.19
N GLY A 65 20.70 -2.78 19.37
CA GLY A 65 21.61 -3.42 18.42
C GLY A 65 21.97 -2.57 17.19
N HIS A 66 21.38 -1.36 17.03
CA HIS A 66 21.64 -0.46 15.91
C HIS A 66 21.93 0.98 16.41
N PRO A 67 23.11 1.23 17.00
CA PRO A 67 23.45 2.53 17.55
C PRO A 67 23.32 3.66 16.52
N GLY A 68 22.56 4.72 16.88
CA GLY A 68 22.33 5.88 16.02
C GLY A 68 21.30 5.68 14.89
N ALA A 69 20.76 4.48 14.73
CA ALA A 69 19.69 4.25 13.78
C ALA A 69 18.34 4.78 14.31
N LYS A 70 17.51 5.29 13.39
CA LYS A 70 16.15 5.69 13.64
C LYS A 70 15.19 4.84 12.81
N VAL A 71 14.03 4.53 13.38
CA VAL A 71 12.95 3.83 12.66
C VAL A 71 11.69 4.68 12.72
N VAL A 72 11.06 4.91 11.58
CA VAL A 72 9.76 5.58 11.46
C VAL A 72 8.71 4.60 10.95
N ILE A 73 7.49 4.72 11.50
CA ILE A 73 6.36 3.86 11.17
C ILE A 73 5.05 4.67 11.18
N GLY A 74 4.12 4.30 10.30
CA GLY A 74 2.79 4.85 10.28
C GLY A 74 2.67 6.18 9.55
N LEU A 75 3.61 6.49 8.66
CA LEU A 75 3.61 7.74 7.88
C LEU A 75 2.32 7.91 7.07
N LEU A 76 1.81 6.83 6.51
CA LEU A 76 0.58 6.78 5.73
C LEU A 76 -0.62 6.19 6.50
N ALA A 77 -0.52 5.93 7.81
CA ALA A 77 -1.54 5.29 8.62
C ALA A 77 -2.74 6.20 8.98
N SER A 78 -3.03 7.19 8.15
CA SER A 78 -4.21 8.03 8.24
C SER A 78 -4.48 8.70 6.89
N ARG A 79 -5.68 8.54 6.36
CA ARG A 79 -6.10 9.20 5.12
C ARG A 79 -5.94 10.73 5.17
N LYS A 80 -6.22 11.34 6.33
CA LYS A 80 -6.02 12.78 6.57
C LYS A 80 -4.54 13.16 6.44
N ARG A 81 -3.65 12.36 7.03
CA ARG A 81 -2.20 12.57 6.95
C ARG A 81 -1.67 12.40 5.52
N VAL A 82 -2.14 11.38 4.79
CA VAL A 82 -1.85 11.25 3.36
C VAL A 82 -2.27 12.51 2.60
N GLY A 83 -3.43 13.08 2.93
CA GLY A 83 -3.88 14.36 2.36
C GLY A 83 -2.88 15.50 2.59
N TYR A 84 -2.32 15.63 3.79
CA TYR A 84 -1.27 16.61 4.08
C TYR A 84 0.00 16.35 3.25
N LEU A 85 0.48 15.11 3.22
CA LEU A 85 1.71 14.71 2.53
C LEU A 85 1.62 14.89 1.01
N LEU A 86 0.46 14.71 0.43
CA LEU A 86 0.22 14.83 -1.01
C LEU A 86 -0.44 16.18 -1.40
N ASN A 87 -0.65 17.07 -0.45
CA ASN A 87 -1.34 18.36 -0.66
C ASN A 87 -2.71 18.20 -1.34
N SER A 88 -3.53 17.30 -0.82
CA SER A 88 -4.87 17.00 -1.32
C SER A 88 -5.87 16.85 -0.18
N LYS A 89 -7.16 17.08 -0.47
CA LYS A 89 -8.20 16.75 0.49
C LYS A 89 -8.33 15.21 0.60
N PRO A 90 -8.55 14.66 1.79
CA PRO A 90 -8.63 13.21 2.00
C PRO A 90 -9.64 12.52 1.08
N GLU A 91 -10.82 13.11 0.88
CA GLU A 91 -11.89 12.58 0.03
C GLU A 91 -11.61 12.70 -1.48
N LYS A 92 -10.53 13.37 -1.88
CA LYS A 92 -10.13 13.58 -3.29
C LYS A 92 -8.88 12.79 -3.69
N LEU A 93 -8.29 12.01 -2.80
CA LEU A 93 -7.06 11.26 -3.07
C LEU A 93 -7.20 10.29 -4.26
N GLY A 94 -8.30 9.55 -4.36
CA GLY A 94 -8.54 8.65 -5.49
C GLY A 94 -8.62 9.38 -6.84
N PHE A 95 -9.25 10.56 -6.86
CA PHE A 95 -9.31 11.40 -8.08
C PHE A 95 -7.94 11.95 -8.45
N MET A 96 -7.18 12.43 -7.47
CA MET A 96 -5.84 12.94 -7.71
C MET A 96 -4.93 11.86 -8.31
N MET A 97 -4.97 10.65 -7.78
CA MET A 97 -4.20 9.51 -8.29
C MET A 97 -4.62 9.12 -9.71
N ARG A 98 -5.95 9.04 -9.98
CA ARG A 98 -6.47 8.81 -11.33
C ARG A 98 -5.94 9.83 -12.34
N ASP A 99 -5.94 11.09 -11.94
CA ASP A 99 -5.47 12.18 -12.82
C ASP A 99 -3.94 12.15 -12.98
N ALA A 100 -3.19 11.73 -11.95
CA ALA A 100 -1.74 11.53 -12.02
C ALA A 100 -1.35 10.39 -12.99
N VAL A 101 -2.10 9.27 -13.01
CA VAL A 101 -1.89 8.21 -14.01
C VAL A 101 -2.03 8.74 -15.44
N LYS A 102 -3.02 9.61 -15.69
CA LYS A 102 -3.26 10.20 -17.01
C LYS A 102 -2.21 11.24 -17.45
N ASN A 103 -1.56 11.86 -16.48
CA ASN A 103 -0.59 12.93 -16.71
C ASN A 103 0.82 12.52 -16.25
N ALA A 104 1.16 11.24 -16.35
CA ALA A 104 2.40 10.65 -15.88
C ALA A 104 3.65 11.43 -16.36
N ILE A 105 4.62 11.64 -15.47
CA ILE A 105 5.90 12.31 -15.75
C ILE A 105 7.02 11.29 -15.50
N ALA A 106 7.65 10.83 -16.56
CA ALA A 106 8.68 9.80 -16.51
C ALA A 106 9.86 10.19 -15.58
N PRO A 107 10.44 9.24 -14.82
CA PRO A 107 11.61 9.49 -14.00
C PRO A 107 12.82 9.87 -14.87
N VAL A 108 13.81 10.53 -14.26
CA VAL A 108 15.05 10.96 -14.93
C VAL A 108 16.27 10.48 -14.16
N VAL A 109 17.26 9.99 -14.87
CA VAL A 109 18.55 9.64 -14.26
C VAL A 109 19.38 10.91 -14.09
N VAL A 110 19.85 11.17 -12.86
CA VAL A 110 20.68 12.30 -12.52
C VAL A 110 22.14 11.90 -12.32
N ASP A 111 23.02 12.88 -12.26
CA ASP A 111 24.43 12.66 -11.95
C ASP A 111 24.60 12.06 -10.54
N LYS A 112 25.56 11.15 -10.40
CA LYS A 112 25.90 10.49 -9.13
C LYS A 112 26.16 11.51 -7.99
N ALA A 113 26.69 12.68 -8.31
CA ALA A 113 26.91 13.73 -7.31
C ALA A 113 25.63 14.25 -6.63
N LYS A 114 24.44 13.95 -7.20
CA LYS A 114 23.13 14.25 -6.62
C LYS A 114 22.52 13.10 -5.83
N ALA A 115 23.16 11.93 -5.84
CA ALA A 115 22.66 10.71 -5.18
C ALA A 115 22.89 10.78 -3.66
N GLN A 116 21.97 11.42 -2.92
CA GLN A 116 22.06 11.48 -1.45
C GLN A 116 22.05 10.09 -0.82
N CYS A 117 21.38 9.12 -1.42
CA CYS A 117 21.37 7.74 -0.98
C CYS A 117 22.74 7.05 -1.02
N GLN A 118 23.76 7.67 -1.63
CA GLN A 118 25.13 7.13 -1.77
C GLN A 118 26.17 7.92 -0.96
N GLU A 119 25.77 8.68 0.07
CA GLU A 119 26.70 9.41 0.95
C GLU A 119 27.61 8.45 1.72
N VAL A 120 27.10 7.27 2.09
CA VAL A 120 27.85 6.18 2.73
C VAL A 120 27.64 4.90 1.92
N VAL A 121 28.72 4.16 1.70
CA VAL A 121 28.73 2.92 0.89
C VAL A 121 29.36 1.79 1.68
N HIS A 122 28.65 0.67 1.80
CA HIS A 122 29.13 -0.60 2.38
C HIS A 122 29.08 -1.67 1.29
N LEU A 123 30.23 -2.22 0.94
CA LEU A 123 30.32 -3.29 -0.07
C LEU A 123 30.19 -4.66 0.60
N ALA A 124 29.55 -5.62 -0.06
CA ALA A 124 29.45 -6.99 0.45
C ALA A 124 30.80 -7.68 0.61
N THR A 125 31.88 -7.13 0.00
CA THR A 125 33.25 -7.57 0.13
C THR A 125 33.97 -7.00 1.35
N ASP A 126 33.39 -6.01 2.02
CA ASP A 126 34.00 -5.39 3.19
C ASP A 126 34.04 -6.35 4.38
N GLU A 127 35.11 -6.28 5.15
CA GLU A 127 35.25 -7.08 6.37
C GLU A 127 34.12 -6.74 7.36
N GLY A 128 33.40 -7.76 7.84
CA GLY A 128 32.31 -7.59 8.80
C GLY A 128 30.97 -7.14 8.21
N PHE A 129 30.88 -7.07 6.87
CA PHE A 129 29.59 -6.76 6.22
C PHE A 129 28.49 -7.72 6.66
N ASP A 130 27.38 -7.16 7.12
CA ASP A 130 26.16 -7.89 7.45
C ASP A 130 24.95 -6.94 7.36
N ILE A 131 24.07 -7.18 6.38
CA ILE A 131 22.86 -6.35 6.17
C ILE A 131 21.96 -6.28 7.40
N ARG A 132 21.95 -7.33 8.23
CA ARG A 132 21.15 -7.39 9.47
C ARG A 132 21.67 -6.47 10.57
N LYS A 133 22.93 -6.01 10.45
CA LYS A 133 23.55 -5.00 11.33
C LYS A 133 23.45 -3.59 10.77
N LEU A 134 23.42 -3.48 9.43
CA LEU A 134 23.37 -2.19 8.74
C LEU A 134 21.94 -1.64 8.70
N ILE A 135 20.94 -2.51 8.58
CA ILE A 135 19.53 -2.13 8.41
C ILE A 135 18.74 -2.57 9.65
N PRO A 136 18.14 -1.65 10.42
CA PRO A 136 17.34 -1.98 11.60
C PRO A 136 15.93 -2.48 11.20
N ALA A 137 15.88 -3.53 10.37
CA ALA A 137 14.66 -4.14 9.90
C ALA A 137 13.96 -4.89 11.05
N PRO A 138 12.69 -4.59 11.39
CA PRO A 138 12.00 -5.24 12.49
C PRO A 138 11.35 -6.57 12.08
N THR A 139 11.03 -7.40 13.08
CA THR A 139 9.93 -8.36 13.02
C THR A 139 8.67 -7.70 13.58
N ASN A 140 7.48 -8.10 13.10
CA ASN A 140 6.21 -7.56 13.60
C ASN A 140 5.67 -8.37 14.78
N THR A 141 5.92 -9.68 14.78
CA THR A 141 5.53 -10.62 15.85
C THR A 141 6.68 -11.55 16.21
N PRO A 142 6.62 -12.20 17.38
CA PRO A 142 7.62 -13.21 17.76
C PRO A 142 7.65 -14.46 16.86
N GLU A 143 6.62 -14.64 16.02
CA GLU A 143 6.47 -15.79 15.15
C GLU A 143 6.90 -15.53 13.70
N ASP A 144 7.30 -14.29 13.37
CA ASP A 144 7.74 -13.92 12.01
C ASP A 144 8.95 -14.77 11.58
N ALA A 145 9.04 -15.05 10.29
CA ALA A 145 10.15 -15.81 9.70
C ALA A 145 11.51 -15.20 9.97
N GLY A 146 11.58 -13.89 10.11
CA GLY A 146 12.78 -13.11 10.38
C GLY A 146 12.53 -11.61 10.28
N PRO A 147 13.57 -10.77 10.32
CA PRO A 147 13.44 -9.34 10.12
C PRO A 147 13.07 -9.03 8.66
N TYR A 148 12.13 -8.10 8.46
CA TYR A 148 11.59 -7.75 7.14
C TYR A 148 11.85 -6.30 6.77
N VAL A 149 12.22 -6.08 5.51
CA VAL A 149 12.00 -4.80 4.83
C VAL A 149 10.60 -4.87 4.20
N THR A 150 9.66 -4.15 4.80
CA THR A 150 8.23 -4.14 4.41
C THR A 150 7.87 -3.00 3.46
N LEU A 151 8.68 -1.93 3.44
CA LEU A 151 8.54 -0.75 2.58
C LEU A 151 9.82 -0.54 1.75
N GLY A 152 10.22 -1.58 1.02
CA GLY A 152 11.31 -1.51 0.05
C GLY A 152 10.75 -1.30 -1.34
N MET A 153 11.09 -0.16 -1.98
CA MET A 153 10.78 0.11 -3.38
C MET A 153 11.74 -0.70 -4.24
N CYS A 154 11.29 -1.87 -4.68
CA CYS A 154 12.05 -2.77 -5.55
C CYS A 154 11.99 -2.25 -6.98
N TYR A 155 13.14 -1.87 -7.53
CA TYR A 155 13.28 -1.37 -8.89
C TYR A 155 14.16 -2.31 -9.71
N ALA A 156 13.69 -2.73 -10.87
CA ALA A 156 14.44 -3.53 -11.82
C ALA A 156 13.98 -3.26 -13.25
N SER A 157 14.84 -3.61 -14.21
CA SER A 157 14.56 -3.47 -15.63
C SER A 157 14.50 -4.83 -16.33
N ASP A 158 13.61 -4.96 -17.31
CA ASP A 158 13.56 -6.13 -18.19
C ASP A 158 14.88 -6.28 -18.96
N VAL A 159 15.51 -7.45 -18.85
CA VAL A 159 16.86 -7.72 -19.36
C VAL A 159 16.97 -7.70 -20.90
N GLU A 160 15.85 -7.62 -21.61
CA GLU A 160 15.81 -7.54 -23.08
C GLU A 160 15.29 -6.20 -23.59
N THR A 161 14.21 -5.66 -22.99
CA THR A 161 13.57 -4.43 -23.46
C THR A 161 14.09 -3.18 -22.76
N GLY A 162 14.64 -3.31 -21.56
CA GLY A 162 15.04 -2.18 -20.71
C GLY A 162 13.86 -1.43 -20.10
N GLU A 163 12.63 -1.91 -20.26
CA GLU A 163 11.46 -1.40 -19.56
C GLU A 163 11.63 -1.65 -18.05
N SER A 164 11.35 -0.64 -17.25
CA SER A 164 11.57 -0.69 -15.81
C SER A 164 10.28 -0.58 -15.02
N ASP A 165 10.28 -1.17 -13.84
CA ASP A 165 9.16 -1.21 -12.92
C ASP A 165 9.61 -0.96 -11.48
N VAL A 166 8.72 -0.40 -10.66
CA VAL A 166 8.92 -0.25 -9.22
C VAL A 166 7.72 -0.79 -8.46
N THR A 167 7.97 -1.67 -7.50
CA THR A 167 6.90 -2.27 -6.71
C THR A 167 7.38 -2.65 -5.31
N ILE A 168 6.44 -2.78 -4.37
CA ILE A 168 6.73 -3.19 -3.00
C ILE A 168 6.55 -4.71 -2.89
N HIS A 169 7.56 -5.36 -2.32
CA HIS A 169 7.52 -6.78 -1.97
C HIS A 169 7.96 -6.96 -0.52
N ARG A 170 7.46 -8.03 0.15
CA ARG A 170 8.03 -8.41 1.44
C ARG A 170 9.38 -9.07 1.23
N LEU A 171 10.37 -8.59 1.96
CA LEU A 171 11.77 -8.97 1.83
C LEU A 171 12.29 -9.41 3.20
N CYS A 172 12.55 -10.72 3.38
CA CYS A 172 13.08 -11.25 4.62
C CYS A 172 14.60 -11.35 4.56
N LEU A 173 15.29 -10.76 5.53
CA LEU A 173 16.75 -10.83 5.65
C LEU A 173 17.15 -12.24 6.11
N GLN A 174 17.79 -13.02 5.24
CA GLN A 174 18.09 -14.43 5.47
C GLN A 174 19.48 -14.67 6.05
N SER A 175 20.47 -13.93 5.56
CA SER A 175 21.86 -14.03 6.02
C SER A 175 22.55 -12.68 5.98
N LYS A 176 23.88 -12.65 6.14
CA LYS A 176 24.65 -11.41 6.08
C LYS A 176 24.54 -10.66 4.75
N ASP A 177 24.23 -11.38 3.66
CA ASP A 177 24.20 -10.84 2.30
C ASP A 177 23.14 -11.51 1.40
N GLU A 178 22.09 -12.11 1.99
CA GLU A 178 21.00 -12.73 1.27
C GLU A 178 19.64 -12.30 1.80
N ILE A 179 18.71 -12.06 0.87
CA ILE A 179 17.32 -11.66 1.13
C ILE A 179 16.43 -12.60 0.34
N SER A 180 15.37 -13.13 0.97
CA SER A 180 14.31 -13.81 0.23
C SER A 180 13.24 -12.81 -0.19
N MET A 181 12.75 -12.95 -1.42
CA MET A 181 11.73 -12.06 -2.00
C MET A 181 10.49 -12.85 -2.36
N PHE A 182 9.34 -12.41 -1.83
CA PHE A 182 8.06 -13.02 -2.17
C PHE A 182 7.45 -12.36 -3.41
N PHE A 183 7.03 -13.18 -4.36
CA PHE A 183 6.26 -12.75 -5.54
C PHE A 183 4.86 -13.36 -5.49
N THR A 184 3.83 -12.53 -5.58
CA THR A 184 2.47 -13.01 -5.81
C THR A 184 2.38 -13.49 -7.26
N PRO A 185 2.03 -14.76 -7.52
CA PRO A 185 1.99 -15.30 -8.88
C PRO A 185 1.06 -14.49 -9.80
N GLY A 186 1.60 -14.05 -10.95
CA GLY A 186 0.87 -13.36 -12.00
C GLY A 186 0.36 -11.95 -11.64
N ALA A 187 0.85 -11.34 -10.54
CA ALA A 187 0.32 -10.07 -10.06
C ALA A 187 1.14 -8.85 -10.50
N ARG A 188 2.47 -8.94 -10.59
CA ARG A 188 3.32 -7.76 -10.77
C ARG A 188 4.40 -7.96 -11.84
N HIS A 189 4.78 -6.87 -12.50
CA HIS A 189 5.71 -6.87 -13.64
C HIS A 189 7.10 -7.37 -13.26
N LEU A 190 7.62 -7.02 -12.07
CA LEU A 190 8.90 -7.54 -11.58
C LEU A 190 8.94 -9.07 -11.57
N GLY A 191 7.82 -9.73 -11.30
CA GLY A 191 7.70 -11.18 -11.40
C GLY A 191 7.96 -11.67 -12.82
N ALA A 192 7.39 -10.99 -13.82
CA ALA A 192 7.61 -11.32 -15.23
C ALA A 192 9.06 -11.07 -15.66
N PHE A 193 9.67 -9.95 -15.19
CA PHE A 193 11.09 -9.67 -15.47
C PHE A 193 12.01 -10.74 -14.89
N ARG A 194 11.75 -11.15 -13.64
CA ARG A 194 12.49 -12.24 -13.00
C ARG A 194 12.34 -13.56 -13.77
N GLU A 195 11.12 -13.95 -14.14
CA GLU A 195 10.87 -15.20 -14.87
C GLU A 195 11.58 -15.21 -16.23
N LYS A 196 11.54 -14.09 -16.94
CA LYS A 196 12.26 -13.92 -18.21
C LYS A 196 13.79 -14.01 -18.01
N ALA A 197 14.35 -13.30 -17.05
CA ALA A 197 15.79 -13.32 -16.76
C ALA A 197 16.24 -14.74 -16.39
N GLU A 198 15.48 -15.44 -15.52
CA GLU A 198 15.76 -16.82 -15.13
C GLU A 198 15.69 -17.80 -16.32
N ALA A 199 14.71 -17.65 -17.21
CA ALA A 199 14.61 -18.46 -18.42
C ALA A 199 15.79 -18.25 -19.38
N LEU A 200 16.39 -17.05 -19.37
CA LEU A 200 17.58 -16.72 -20.15
C LEU A 200 18.90 -17.12 -19.43
N GLY A 201 18.82 -17.69 -18.22
CA GLY A 201 19.98 -18.03 -17.41
C GLY A 201 20.77 -16.81 -16.92
N LYS A 202 20.14 -15.64 -16.81
CA LYS A 202 20.75 -14.39 -16.36
C LYS A 202 20.22 -13.99 -14.98
N PRO A 203 21.08 -13.51 -14.06
CA PRO A 203 20.58 -12.87 -12.85
C PRO A 203 19.86 -11.57 -13.22
N LEU A 204 18.86 -11.17 -12.42
CA LEU A 204 18.19 -9.89 -12.58
C LEU A 204 18.78 -8.89 -11.57
N PRO A 205 19.45 -7.81 -12.02
CA PRO A 205 19.85 -6.72 -11.15
C PRO A 205 18.60 -6.08 -10.51
N ILE A 206 18.69 -5.76 -9.23
CA ILE A 206 17.59 -5.15 -8.47
C ILE A 206 18.15 -4.18 -7.45
N SER A 207 17.56 -2.99 -7.37
CA SER A 207 17.78 -2.04 -6.28
C SER A 207 16.53 -1.97 -5.38
N ILE A 208 16.74 -1.82 -4.07
CA ILE A 208 15.67 -1.72 -3.08
C ILE A 208 15.88 -0.41 -2.32
N SER A 209 15.09 0.60 -2.64
CA SER A 209 15.14 1.92 -2.00
C SER A 209 14.17 1.96 -0.83
N ILE A 210 14.62 2.43 0.34
CA ILE A 210 13.85 2.49 1.59
C ILE A 210 13.86 3.93 2.10
N GLY A 211 12.71 4.41 2.61
CA GLY A 211 12.58 5.78 3.11
C GLY A 211 12.62 6.80 1.98
N VAL A 212 11.56 6.83 1.20
CA VAL A 212 11.41 7.67 0.01
C VAL A 212 10.31 8.72 0.19
N ASP A 213 10.03 9.49 -0.85
CA ASP A 213 8.85 10.35 -0.91
C ASP A 213 7.56 9.50 -0.80
N PRO A 214 6.61 9.82 0.10
CA PRO A 214 5.32 9.13 0.22
C PRO A 214 4.52 9.02 -1.09
N ALA A 215 4.72 9.93 -2.03
CA ALA A 215 4.11 9.84 -3.35
C ALA A 215 4.62 8.63 -4.15
N ILE A 216 5.88 8.25 -3.98
CA ILE A 216 6.49 7.06 -4.60
C ILE A 216 5.92 5.80 -3.97
N GLU A 217 5.78 5.77 -2.64
CA GLU A 217 5.24 4.59 -1.93
C GLU A 217 3.83 4.23 -2.40
N ILE A 218 2.94 5.23 -2.50
CA ILE A 218 1.58 5.01 -2.98
C ILE A 218 1.55 4.67 -4.47
N ALA A 219 2.36 5.35 -5.29
CA ALA A 219 2.44 5.08 -6.73
C ALA A 219 2.90 3.63 -7.01
N SER A 220 3.86 3.11 -6.24
CA SER A 220 4.38 1.73 -6.37
C SER A 220 3.36 0.63 -6.02
N CYS A 221 2.15 1.00 -5.57
CA CYS A 221 1.06 0.07 -5.27
C CYS A 221 0.00 -0.01 -6.37
N PHE A 222 0.18 0.68 -7.50
CA PHE A 222 -0.66 0.47 -8.66
C PHE A 222 -0.41 -0.91 -9.27
N GLU A 223 -1.44 -1.45 -9.93
CA GLU A 223 -1.42 -2.80 -10.51
C GLU A 223 -2.14 -2.82 -11.88
N PRO A 224 -1.89 -3.85 -12.70
CA PRO A 224 -2.70 -4.05 -13.91
C PRO A 224 -4.21 -4.16 -13.58
N PRO A 225 -5.10 -3.67 -14.43
CA PRO A 225 -4.83 -3.13 -15.77
C PRO A 225 -4.49 -1.63 -15.82
N THR A 226 -4.45 -0.94 -14.69
CA THR A 226 -4.22 0.52 -14.63
C THR A 226 -2.81 0.87 -15.07
N THR A 227 -1.82 0.11 -14.61
CA THR A 227 -0.43 0.18 -15.05
C THR A 227 -0.10 -1.09 -15.84
N PRO A 228 -0.17 -1.07 -17.19
CA PRO A 228 0.20 -2.22 -18.03
C PRO A 228 1.71 -2.47 -18.02
N LEU A 229 2.13 -3.68 -18.42
CA LEU A 229 3.56 -4.03 -18.55
C LEU A 229 4.29 -2.96 -19.39
N GLY A 230 5.44 -2.51 -18.91
CA GLY A 230 6.22 -1.41 -19.48
C GLY A 230 5.86 -0.01 -18.93
N PHE A 231 4.84 0.10 -18.10
CA PHE A 231 4.53 1.35 -17.40
C PHE A 231 5.34 1.43 -16.09
N ASN A 232 6.12 2.49 -15.92
CA ASN A 232 6.89 2.72 -14.69
C ASN A 232 6.08 3.60 -13.72
N GLU A 233 5.73 3.06 -12.55
CA GLU A 233 4.89 3.71 -11.55
C GLU A 233 5.52 4.98 -10.94
N LEU A 234 6.84 5.14 -11.00
CA LEU A 234 7.50 6.42 -10.61
C LEU A 234 6.98 7.60 -11.42
N SER A 235 6.46 7.35 -12.63
CA SER A 235 5.84 8.39 -13.46
C SER A 235 4.59 8.98 -12.82
N ILE A 236 3.85 8.20 -12.03
CA ILE A 236 2.68 8.66 -11.27
C ILE A 236 3.13 9.58 -10.14
N ALA A 237 4.17 9.19 -9.40
CA ALA A 237 4.76 10.03 -8.36
C ALA A 237 5.27 11.35 -8.93
N GLY A 238 5.90 11.31 -10.10
CA GLY A 238 6.32 12.50 -10.85
C GLY A 238 5.15 13.43 -11.17
N ALA A 239 4.03 12.90 -11.62
CA ALA A 239 2.82 13.69 -11.88
C ALA A 239 2.23 14.31 -10.61
N ILE A 240 2.21 13.58 -9.49
CA ILE A 240 1.74 14.09 -8.18
C ILE A 240 2.58 15.30 -7.75
N ARG A 241 3.89 15.25 -7.95
CA ARG A 241 4.82 16.33 -7.57
C ARG A 241 5.00 17.40 -8.64
N GLY A 242 4.49 17.19 -9.86
CA GLY A 242 4.69 18.08 -11.00
C GLY A 242 6.13 18.15 -11.50
N LYS A 243 6.97 17.14 -11.12
CA LYS A 243 8.37 17.01 -11.54
C LYS A 243 8.78 15.54 -11.57
N ALA A 244 9.72 15.19 -12.45
CA ALA A 244 10.25 13.84 -12.56
C ALA A 244 10.87 13.37 -11.24
N VAL A 245 10.68 12.08 -10.90
CA VAL A 245 11.45 11.40 -9.85
C VAL A 245 12.90 11.28 -10.30
N GLU A 246 13.83 11.64 -9.45
CA GLU A 246 15.26 11.56 -9.71
C GLU A 246 15.79 10.16 -9.36
N LEU A 247 16.42 9.50 -10.33
CA LEU A 247 17.13 8.23 -10.17
C LEU A 247 18.61 8.45 -10.27
N ALA A 248 19.41 7.65 -9.57
CA ALA A 248 20.85 7.63 -9.69
C ALA A 248 21.32 6.23 -10.12
N PRO A 249 22.41 6.11 -10.91
CA PRO A 249 23.03 4.81 -11.17
C PRO A 249 23.48 4.15 -9.87
N CYS A 250 23.20 2.86 -9.71
CA CYS A 250 23.71 2.06 -8.61
C CYS A 250 25.26 2.00 -8.61
N VAL A 251 25.83 1.65 -7.47
CA VAL A 251 27.30 1.60 -7.30
C VAL A 251 27.88 0.28 -7.83
N THR A 252 27.14 -0.83 -7.65
CA THR A 252 27.68 -2.18 -7.86
C THR A 252 26.95 -3.02 -8.91
N ILE A 253 25.79 -2.57 -9.38
CA ILE A 253 24.95 -3.27 -10.36
C ILE A 253 24.58 -2.32 -11.50
N ASP A 254 24.27 -2.89 -12.65
CA ASP A 254 23.80 -2.13 -13.83
C ASP A 254 22.29 -1.89 -13.73
N GLU A 255 21.91 -1.04 -12.77
CA GLU A 255 20.53 -0.63 -12.52
C GLU A 255 20.52 0.76 -11.87
N SER A 256 19.34 1.36 -11.77
CA SER A 256 19.12 2.64 -11.10
C SER A 256 18.45 2.47 -9.73
N CYS A 257 18.62 3.46 -8.86
CA CYS A 257 17.95 3.56 -7.57
C CYS A 257 17.36 4.96 -7.37
N ILE A 258 16.46 5.13 -6.40
CA ILE A 258 15.88 6.44 -6.06
C ILE A 258 16.95 7.30 -5.38
N ALA A 259 17.29 8.43 -6.00
CA ALA A 259 18.45 9.25 -5.64
C ALA A 259 18.45 9.83 -4.22
N ASN A 260 17.26 10.08 -3.65
CA ASN A 260 17.07 10.68 -2.33
C ASN A 260 16.52 9.69 -1.27
N ALA A 261 16.58 8.38 -1.53
CA ALA A 261 16.22 7.36 -0.55
C ALA A 261 17.14 7.41 0.70
N GLU A 262 16.63 6.99 1.84
CA GLU A 262 17.42 6.91 3.08
C GLU A 262 18.41 5.74 3.03
N TYR A 263 17.97 4.56 2.54
CA TYR A 263 18.79 3.40 2.26
C TYR A 263 18.55 2.88 0.85
N VAL A 264 19.57 2.30 0.25
CA VAL A 264 19.45 1.48 -0.96
C VAL A 264 20.21 0.17 -0.76
N ILE A 265 19.57 -0.95 -1.02
CA ILE A 265 20.18 -2.27 -1.11
C ILE A 265 20.35 -2.59 -2.59
N GLU A 266 21.56 -2.85 -3.02
CA GLU A 266 21.90 -3.26 -4.38
C GLU A 266 22.18 -4.75 -4.41
N GLY A 267 21.58 -5.49 -5.34
CA GLY A 267 21.77 -6.93 -5.44
C GLY A 267 21.32 -7.52 -6.76
N GLU A 268 21.36 -8.84 -6.83
CA GLU A 268 20.92 -9.62 -7.98
C GLU A 268 20.01 -10.75 -7.54
N LEU A 269 18.84 -10.89 -8.16
CA LEU A 269 18.02 -12.09 -8.08
C LEU A 269 18.74 -13.22 -8.83
N LEU A 270 19.13 -14.24 -8.07
CA LEU A 270 19.94 -15.34 -8.59
C LEU A 270 19.12 -16.34 -9.40
N VAL A 271 19.69 -16.85 -10.49
CA VAL A 271 19.09 -17.89 -11.32
C VAL A 271 18.92 -19.19 -10.53
N GLY A 272 17.69 -19.70 -10.44
CA GLY A 272 17.39 -20.99 -9.82
C GLY A 272 17.61 -21.07 -8.30
N ALA A 273 18.16 -20.04 -7.67
CA ALA A 273 18.39 -20.06 -6.22
C ALA A 273 17.06 -19.89 -5.46
N ARG A 274 16.84 -20.77 -4.51
CA ARG A 274 15.62 -20.75 -3.66
C ARG A 274 16.00 -20.97 -2.20
N VAL A 275 15.21 -20.38 -1.32
CA VAL A 275 15.40 -20.52 0.13
C VAL A 275 14.02 -20.63 0.81
N ARG A 276 13.96 -21.42 1.88
CA ARG A 276 12.78 -21.47 2.74
C ARG A 276 12.70 -20.16 3.55
N GLU A 277 11.56 -19.50 3.51
CA GLU A 277 11.37 -18.16 4.09
C GLU A 277 11.71 -18.12 5.59
N ASP A 278 11.29 -19.14 6.34
CA ASP A 278 11.49 -19.26 7.78
C ASP A 278 12.68 -20.16 8.18
N GLN A 279 13.69 -20.31 7.32
CA GLN A 279 14.83 -21.19 7.60
C GLN A 279 15.55 -20.86 8.92
N ASN A 280 15.50 -19.61 9.37
CA ASN A 280 16.17 -19.16 10.58
C ASN A 280 15.30 -19.25 11.84
N SER A 281 13.97 -19.28 11.71
CA SER A 281 13.01 -19.30 12.83
C SER A 281 12.28 -20.64 13.00
N ASN A 282 12.08 -21.38 11.92
CA ASN A 282 11.32 -22.62 11.85
C ASN A 282 9.89 -22.51 12.43
N THR A 283 9.25 -21.37 12.28
CA THR A 283 7.91 -21.12 12.81
C THR A 283 6.79 -21.60 11.91
N GLY A 284 7.08 -21.88 10.64
CA GLY A 284 6.06 -22.16 9.62
C GLY A 284 5.27 -20.92 9.19
N LYS A 285 5.65 -19.72 9.71
CA LYS A 285 4.94 -18.46 9.49
C LYS A 285 5.85 -17.45 8.82
N ALA A 286 5.28 -16.61 7.95
CA ALA A 286 5.99 -15.50 7.33
C ALA A 286 5.92 -14.24 8.22
N MET A 287 4.89 -13.44 8.03
CA MET A 287 4.62 -12.21 8.78
C MET A 287 3.12 -11.92 8.75
N PRO A 288 2.61 -11.00 9.60
CA PRO A 288 1.23 -10.53 9.51
C PRO A 288 0.96 -9.83 8.18
N GLU A 289 -0.12 -10.24 7.52
CA GLU A 289 -0.54 -9.74 6.21
C GLU A 289 -1.77 -8.83 6.32
N PHE A 290 -2.06 -8.04 5.30
CA PHE A 290 -3.11 -7.02 5.27
C PHE A 290 -4.53 -7.51 5.68
N PRO A 291 -4.93 -8.78 5.49
CA PRO A 291 -6.23 -9.24 6.01
C PRO A 291 -6.29 -9.37 7.54
N GLY A 292 -5.18 -9.18 8.24
CA GLY A 292 -5.10 -9.29 9.70
C GLY A 292 -4.65 -10.67 10.21
N TYR A 293 -4.25 -11.55 9.32
CA TYR A 293 -3.78 -12.91 9.63
C TYR A 293 -2.28 -13.04 9.33
N THR A 294 -1.61 -13.95 10.01
CA THR A 294 -0.22 -14.29 9.69
C THR A 294 -0.19 -15.20 8.47
N GLY A 295 0.55 -14.81 7.44
CA GLY A 295 0.77 -15.63 6.26
C GLY A 295 1.64 -16.87 6.56
N PRO A 296 1.46 -17.99 5.84
CA PRO A 296 2.36 -19.13 5.93
C PRO A 296 3.73 -18.77 5.33
N ALA A 297 4.79 -19.36 5.89
CA ALA A 297 6.11 -19.28 5.30
C ALA A 297 6.17 -20.09 3.99
N ASN A 298 6.84 -19.53 2.98
CA ASN A 298 7.02 -20.22 1.71
C ASN A 298 8.24 -21.15 1.76
N ALA A 299 8.09 -22.33 1.16
CA ALA A 299 9.15 -23.33 1.11
C ALA A 299 10.31 -22.92 0.17
N GLU A 300 10.01 -22.16 -0.89
CA GLU A 300 10.94 -21.87 -1.98
C GLU A 300 10.76 -20.45 -2.50
N LEU A 301 11.44 -19.49 -1.89
CA LEU A 301 11.48 -18.11 -2.36
C LEU A 301 12.75 -17.80 -3.16
N PRO A 302 12.66 -16.99 -4.23
CA PRO A 302 13.82 -16.43 -4.91
C PRO A 302 14.76 -15.69 -3.95
N VAL A 303 16.05 -15.74 -4.23
CA VAL A 303 17.10 -15.15 -3.42
C VAL A 303 17.72 -13.96 -4.13
N ILE A 304 17.80 -12.84 -3.44
CA ILE A 304 18.62 -11.69 -3.81
C ILE A 304 19.97 -11.84 -3.12
N LYS A 305 21.06 -11.86 -3.91
CA LYS A 305 22.44 -11.75 -3.40
C LYS A 305 22.81 -10.29 -3.35
N VAL A 306 22.98 -9.76 -2.14
CA VAL A 306 23.33 -8.37 -1.91
C VAL A 306 24.78 -8.10 -2.31
N LYS A 307 25.02 -7.01 -3.01
CA LYS A 307 26.35 -6.53 -3.46
C LYS A 307 26.81 -5.31 -2.66
N ALA A 308 25.86 -4.44 -2.28
CA ALA A 308 26.13 -3.26 -1.47
C ALA A 308 24.89 -2.81 -0.69
N VAL A 309 25.12 -2.08 0.37
CA VAL A 309 24.13 -1.21 1.03
C VAL A 309 24.69 0.20 0.99
N THR A 310 23.92 1.13 0.44
CA THR A 310 24.25 2.55 0.49
C THR A 310 23.20 3.30 1.29
N HIS A 311 23.57 4.44 1.88
CA HIS A 311 22.63 5.22 2.68
C HIS A 311 23.08 6.67 2.86
N ARG A 312 22.11 7.51 3.25
CA ARG A 312 22.38 8.89 3.69
C ARG A 312 23.11 8.91 5.03
N VAL A 313 23.77 10.00 5.34
CA VAL A 313 24.28 10.21 6.70
C VAL A 313 23.13 10.28 7.69
N ASN A 314 23.20 9.52 8.80
CA ASN A 314 22.14 9.34 9.80
C ASN A 314 20.81 8.89 9.17
N PRO A 315 20.78 7.71 8.54
CA PRO A 315 19.62 7.28 7.77
C PRO A 315 18.43 6.90 8.67
N ILE A 316 17.23 7.01 8.11
CA ILE A 316 15.99 6.69 8.77
C ILE A 316 15.38 5.46 8.09
N MET A 317 15.25 4.36 8.82
CA MET A 317 14.53 3.18 8.34
C MET A 317 13.02 3.45 8.41
N GLN A 318 12.33 3.29 7.30
CA GLN A 318 10.88 3.28 7.28
C GLN A 318 10.34 1.87 7.23
N THR A 319 9.32 1.57 8.02
CA THR A 319 8.69 0.25 8.08
C THR A 319 7.18 0.36 8.24
N CYS A 320 6.47 -0.73 7.94
CA CYS A 320 5.02 -0.82 8.03
C CYS A 320 4.61 -2.16 8.65
N ILE A 321 3.56 -2.14 9.48
CA ILE A 321 2.87 -3.35 9.92
C ILE A 321 1.87 -3.74 8.84
N GLY A 322 1.94 -4.97 8.30
CA GLY A 322 1.10 -5.44 7.18
C GLY A 322 -0.40 -5.16 7.34
N PRO A 323 -1.04 -5.49 8.48
CA PRO A 323 -2.46 -5.21 8.74
C PRO A 323 -2.83 -3.75 9.00
N SER A 324 -1.87 -2.82 9.07
CA SER A 324 -2.13 -1.45 9.54
C SER A 324 -2.91 -0.59 8.54
N GLU A 325 -3.43 0.55 9.03
CA GLU A 325 -4.05 1.59 8.20
C GLU A 325 -3.06 2.19 7.19
N GLU A 326 -1.76 2.09 7.44
CA GLU A 326 -0.71 2.48 6.48
C GLU A 326 -0.79 1.64 5.21
N HIS A 327 -0.89 0.31 5.35
CA HIS A 327 -1.11 -0.57 4.20
C HIS A 327 -2.45 -0.29 3.52
N VAL A 328 -3.52 -0.05 4.30
CA VAL A 328 -4.85 0.33 3.76
C VAL A 328 -4.75 1.56 2.87
N SER A 329 -4.04 2.60 3.29
CA SER A 329 -3.86 3.82 2.50
C SER A 329 -3.04 3.55 1.23
N MET A 330 -1.94 2.80 1.34
CA MET A 330 -1.08 2.48 0.19
C MET A 330 -1.79 1.64 -0.87
N ALA A 331 -2.52 0.61 -0.47
CA ALA A 331 -3.23 -0.27 -1.40
C ALA A 331 -4.57 0.33 -1.85
N GLY A 332 -5.30 0.96 -0.93
CA GLY A 332 -6.66 1.43 -1.15
C GLY A 332 -6.76 2.65 -2.06
N ILE A 333 -5.89 3.64 -1.89
CA ILE A 333 -5.95 4.86 -2.71
C ILE A 333 -5.70 4.58 -4.21
N PRO A 334 -4.72 3.77 -4.62
CA PRO A 334 -4.59 3.29 -6.00
C PRO A 334 -5.81 2.47 -6.49
N THR A 335 -6.37 1.62 -5.62
CA THR A 335 -7.59 0.85 -5.93
C THR A 335 -8.76 1.78 -6.25
N GLU A 336 -8.97 2.83 -5.46
CA GLU A 336 -10.01 3.84 -5.70
C GLU A 336 -9.81 4.53 -7.06
N ALA A 337 -8.58 4.92 -7.38
CA ALA A 337 -8.23 5.55 -8.65
C ALA A 337 -8.51 4.65 -9.86
N SER A 338 -8.16 3.37 -9.74
CA SER A 338 -8.37 2.36 -10.79
C SER A 338 -9.85 2.12 -11.06
N ILE A 339 -10.66 2.01 -9.99
CA ILE A 339 -12.12 1.87 -10.10
C ILE A 339 -12.75 3.12 -10.71
N LEU A 340 -12.37 4.32 -10.22
CA LEU A 340 -12.86 5.59 -10.74
C LEU A 340 -12.58 5.74 -12.23
N ASP A 341 -11.38 5.40 -12.70
CA ASP A 341 -11.01 5.50 -14.10
C ASP A 341 -11.82 4.52 -14.97
N MET A 342 -11.91 3.26 -14.55
CA MET A 342 -12.62 2.22 -15.30
C MET A 342 -14.10 2.53 -15.44
N VAL A 343 -14.74 2.95 -14.34
CA VAL A 343 -16.19 3.24 -14.36
C VAL A 343 -16.49 4.55 -15.09
N GLU A 344 -15.66 5.59 -14.94
CA GLU A 344 -15.84 6.86 -15.62
C GLU A 344 -15.81 6.72 -17.16
N ARG A 345 -14.92 5.85 -17.69
CA ARG A 345 -14.87 5.57 -19.14
C ARG A 345 -16.19 4.97 -19.66
N ALA A 346 -16.83 4.13 -18.87
CA ALA A 346 -18.07 3.44 -19.28
C ALA A 346 -19.34 4.25 -18.96
N MET A 347 -19.32 5.03 -17.87
CA MET A 347 -20.49 5.73 -17.31
C MET A 347 -20.10 7.12 -16.78
N PRO A 348 -19.75 8.09 -17.66
CA PRO A 348 -19.28 9.40 -17.26
C PRO A 348 -20.23 10.11 -16.28
N GLY A 349 -19.68 10.63 -15.17
CA GLY A 349 -20.39 11.42 -14.17
C GLY A 349 -21.38 10.64 -13.28
N ARG A 350 -21.39 9.30 -13.33
CA ARG A 350 -22.29 8.48 -12.48
C ARG A 350 -21.67 8.10 -11.16
N VAL A 351 -20.38 7.82 -11.11
CA VAL A 351 -19.66 7.56 -9.85
C VAL A 351 -19.23 8.89 -9.24
N GLN A 352 -19.69 9.15 -8.02
CA GLN A 352 -19.36 10.37 -7.29
C GLN A 352 -18.08 10.22 -6.49
N ASN A 353 -17.86 9.04 -5.90
CA ASN A 353 -16.60 8.69 -5.24
C ASN A 353 -16.51 7.18 -5.01
N VAL A 354 -15.32 6.71 -4.65
CA VAL A 354 -15.02 5.34 -4.28
C VAL A 354 -14.17 5.34 -3.02
N TYR A 355 -14.42 4.41 -2.12
CA TYR A 355 -13.61 4.16 -0.95
C TYR A 355 -13.24 2.69 -0.84
N ALA A 356 -11.95 2.39 -0.90
CA ALA A 356 -11.40 1.07 -0.62
C ALA A 356 -11.32 0.89 0.90
N HIS A 357 -12.27 0.16 1.46
CA HIS A 357 -12.60 0.19 2.88
C HIS A 357 -11.51 -0.46 3.75
N SER A 358 -11.22 0.16 4.90
CA SER A 358 -10.19 -0.25 5.86
C SER A 358 -10.38 -1.69 6.37
N SER A 359 -11.62 -2.12 6.65
CA SER A 359 -11.91 -3.50 7.10
C SER A 359 -11.56 -4.58 6.08
N GLY A 360 -11.41 -4.23 4.82
CA GLY A 360 -10.95 -5.08 3.73
C GLY A 360 -9.46 -4.92 3.41
N GLY A 361 -8.69 -4.25 4.28
CA GLY A 361 -7.27 -3.99 4.04
C GLY A 361 -6.99 -3.10 2.82
N GLY A 362 -7.97 -2.32 2.37
CA GLY A 362 -7.88 -1.50 1.15
C GLY A 362 -8.03 -2.28 -0.17
N LYS A 363 -8.25 -3.61 -0.11
CA LYS A 363 -8.30 -4.47 -1.31
C LYS A 363 -9.58 -5.31 -1.43
N PHE A 364 -10.17 -5.78 -0.32
CA PHE A 364 -11.29 -6.73 -0.39
C PHE A 364 -12.65 -6.10 -0.53
N ILE A 365 -12.84 -4.89 -0.02
CA ILE A 365 -14.14 -4.19 -0.05
C ILE A 365 -13.94 -2.81 -0.65
N ALA A 366 -14.78 -2.47 -1.64
CA ALA A 366 -14.95 -1.11 -2.12
C ALA A 366 -16.39 -0.63 -1.91
N VAL A 367 -16.56 0.59 -1.44
CA VAL A 367 -17.83 1.29 -1.39
C VAL A 367 -17.87 2.27 -2.56
N ILE A 368 -18.87 2.18 -3.41
CA ILE A 368 -19.03 3.03 -4.59
C ILE A 368 -20.27 3.91 -4.41
N GLN A 369 -20.04 5.22 -4.37
CA GLN A 369 -21.11 6.22 -4.33
C GLN A 369 -21.59 6.50 -5.76
N PHE A 370 -22.80 6.05 -6.07
CA PHE A 370 -23.36 6.08 -7.42
C PHE A 370 -24.56 7.02 -7.50
N LYS A 371 -24.61 7.86 -8.52
CA LYS A 371 -25.69 8.81 -8.76
C LYS A 371 -26.58 8.39 -9.93
N LYS A 372 -27.80 8.01 -9.66
CA LYS A 372 -28.84 7.81 -10.68
C LYS A 372 -29.48 9.15 -11.02
N THR A 373 -29.35 9.63 -12.25
CA THR A 373 -29.88 10.94 -12.70
C THR A 373 -31.10 10.82 -13.57
N VAL A 374 -31.29 9.68 -14.21
CA VAL A 374 -32.42 9.37 -15.09
C VAL A 374 -32.93 7.95 -14.84
N PRO A 375 -34.20 7.64 -15.19
CA PRO A 375 -34.75 6.29 -14.98
C PRO A 375 -33.93 5.17 -15.62
N SER A 376 -33.31 5.42 -16.75
CA SER A 376 -32.45 4.44 -17.45
C SER A 376 -31.09 4.20 -16.79
N ASP A 377 -30.77 4.89 -15.68
CA ASP A 377 -29.61 4.57 -14.86
C ASP A 377 -29.86 3.38 -13.92
N GLU A 378 -31.12 2.93 -13.80
CA GLU A 378 -31.46 1.75 -13.01
C GLU A 378 -30.76 0.50 -13.57
N GLY A 379 -30.07 -0.25 -12.69
CA GLY A 379 -29.25 -1.40 -13.05
C GLY A 379 -27.79 -1.04 -13.43
N ARG A 380 -27.49 0.21 -13.80
CA ARG A 380 -26.12 0.63 -14.15
C ARG A 380 -25.19 0.65 -12.93
N GLN A 381 -25.71 0.89 -11.73
CA GLN A 381 -24.93 0.78 -10.50
C GLN A 381 -24.32 -0.62 -10.33
N ARG A 382 -25.05 -1.69 -10.66
CA ARG A 382 -24.51 -3.06 -10.62
C ARG A 382 -23.46 -3.30 -11.70
N GLN A 383 -23.60 -2.68 -12.88
CA GLN A 383 -22.55 -2.70 -13.91
C GLN A 383 -21.28 -1.97 -13.43
N ALA A 384 -21.40 -0.87 -12.65
CA ALA A 384 -20.26 -0.21 -12.04
C ALA A 384 -19.50 -1.14 -11.09
N ALA A 385 -20.19 -1.96 -10.30
CA ALA A 385 -19.58 -2.97 -9.45
C ALA A 385 -18.84 -4.06 -10.26
N LEU A 386 -19.39 -4.50 -11.38
CA LEU A 386 -18.72 -5.46 -12.27
C LEU A 386 -17.44 -4.87 -12.87
N LEU A 387 -17.46 -3.59 -13.25
CA LEU A 387 -16.27 -2.87 -13.71
C LEU A 387 -15.23 -2.71 -12.60
N ALA A 388 -15.65 -2.50 -11.36
CA ALA A 388 -14.75 -2.43 -10.21
C ALA A 388 -14.00 -3.76 -9.99
N PHE A 389 -14.67 -4.91 -10.13
CA PHE A 389 -14.02 -6.22 -10.11
C PHE A 389 -13.04 -6.44 -11.25
N SER A 390 -13.24 -5.78 -12.39
CA SER A 390 -12.31 -5.80 -13.52
C SER A 390 -11.14 -4.84 -13.32
N ALA A 391 -11.38 -3.71 -12.66
CA ALA A 391 -10.35 -2.73 -12.33
C ALA A 391 -9.35 -3.25 -11.28
N LEU A 392 -9.82 -4.08 -10.34
CA LEU A 392 -8.99 -4.77 -9.36
C LEU A 392 -9.45 -6.23 -9.23
N PRO A 393 -8.75 -7.19 -9.87
CA PRO A 393 -9.11 -8.61 -9.78
C PRO A 393 -9.14 -9.18 -8.35
N GLU A 394 -8.40 -8.58 -7.43
CA GLU A 394 -8.32 -8.98 -6.02
C GLU A 394 -9.54 -8.54 -5.18
N LEU A 395 -10.33 -7.58 -5.68
CA LEU A 395 -11.53 -7.09 -5.00
C LEU A 395 -12.56 -8.21 -4.82
N LYS A 396 -13.07 -8.38 -3.60
CA LYS A 396 -13.99 -9.46 -3.22
C LYS A 396 -15.43 -9.00 -3.08
N GLN A 397 -15.65 -7.78 -2.57
CA GLN A 397 -16.96 -7.25 -2.25
C GLN A 397 -17.10 -5.81 -2.73
N VAL A 398 -18.27 -5.46 -3.25
CA VAL A 398 -18.64 -4.09 -3.60
C VAL A 398 -19.94 -3.74 -2.93
N ILE A 399 -19.95 -2.60 -2.23
CA ILE A 399 -21.16 -2.00 -1.66
C ILE A 399 -21.49 -0.78 -2.51
N LEU A 400 -22.70 -0.74 -3.04
CA LEU A 400 -23.21 0.37 -3.84
C LEU A 400 -24.14 1.22 -2.98
N VAL A 401 -23.93 2.53 -2.94
CA VAL A 401 -24.73 3.49 -2.17
C VAL A 401 -25.08 4.73 -3.02
N ASP A 402 -26.11 5.46 -2.61
CA ASP A 402 -26.48 6.72 -3.26
C ASP A 402 -25.57 7.89 -2.84
N GLU A 403 -25.75 9.03 -3.51
CA GLU A 403 -24.97 10.26 -3.33
C GLU A 403 -25.12 10.93 -1.95
N ASP A 404 -26.12 10.55 -1.15
CA ASP A 404 -26.37 11.09 0.19
C ASP A 404 -25.74 10.28 1.33
N VAL A 405 -25.00 9.23 1.01
CA VAL A 405 -24.29 8.38 1.97
C VAL A 405 -22.83 8.79 2.04
N ASP A 406 -22.33 9.05 3.24
CA ASP A 406 -20.88 9.25 3.44
C ASP A 406 -20.16 7.90 3.39
N ILE A 407 -19.43 7.66 2.31
CA ILE A 407 -18.72 6.39 2.09
C ILE A 407 -17.50 6.21 3.01
N PHE A 408 -17.02 7.28 3.64
CA PHE A 408 -15.90 7.24 4.59
C PHE A 408 -16.38 6.98 6.04
N ASP A 409 -17.69 7.07 6.30
CA ASP A 409 -18.30 6.67 7.58
C ASP A 409 -18.91 5.28 7.46
N THR A 410 -18.29 4.29 8.11
CA THR A 410 -18.77 2.90 8.14
C THR A 410 -20.19 2.79 8.68
N ASN A 411 -20.58 3.61 9.67
CA ASN A 411 -21.93 3.57 10.22
C ASN A 411 -22.96 4.05 9.19
N ASP A 412 -22.61 5.06 8.40
CA ASP A 412 -23.50 5.57 7.35
C ASP A 412 -23.68 4.56 6.21
N VAL A 413 -22.60 3.87 5.83
CA VAL A 413 -22.67 2.77 4.85
C VAL A 413 -23.54 1.62 5.36
N LEU A 414 -23.32 1.16 6.60
CA LEU A 414 -24.13 0.10 7.22
C LEU A 414 -25.60 0.53 7.40
N TRP A 415 -25.86 1.79 7.72
CA TRP A 415 -27.21 2.34 7.76
C TRP A 415 -27.90 2.21 6.38
N ALA A 416 -27.22 2.57 5.30
CA ALA A 416 -27.77 2.41 3.94
C ALA A 416 -28.08 0.93 3.63
N MET A 417 -27.15 0.03 3.95
CA MET A 417 -27.34 -1.41 3.76
C MET A 417 -28.55 -1.95 4.53
N THR A 418 -28.77 -1.50 5.76
CA THR A 418 -29.88 -2.00 6.61
C THR A 418 -31.23 -1.41 6.26
N THR A 419 -31.28 -0.20 5.67
CA THR A 419 -32.53 0.53 5.44
C THR A 419 -32.99 0.52 3.97
N ARG A 420 -32.10 0.22 3.02
CA ARG A 420 -32.37 0.33 1.57
C ARG A 420 -32.31 -0.98 0.81
N MET A 421 -31.73 -2.03 1.42
CA MET A 421 -31.52 -3.34 0.80
C MET A 421 -32.56 -4.38 1.19
N GLN A 422 -32.90 -5.26 0.23
CA GLN A 422 -33.57 -6.54 0.46
C GLN A 422 -32.68 -7.66 -0.10
N ALA A 423 -32.25 -8.58 0.77
CA ALA A 423 -31.19 -9.54 0.45
C ALA A 423 -31.52 -10.48 -0.72
N ASP A 424 -32.81 -10.77 -0.93
CA ASP A 424 -33.30 -11.66 -1.99
C ASP A 424 -33.19 -11.08 -3.41
N VAL A 425 -33.08 -9.74 -3.53
CA VAL A 425 -32.99 -9.04 -4.83
C VAL A 425 -31.73 -8.17 -4.96
N ASP A 426 -31.15 -7.72 -3.84
CA ASP A 426 -30.08 -6.71 -3.84
C ASP A 426 -28.70 -7.29 -3.53
N ILE A 427 -28.59 -8.60 -3.28
CA ILE A 427 -27.32 -9.30 -3.19
C ILE A 427 -27.10 -10.09 -4.49
N VAL A 428 -25.97 -9.78 -5.16
CA VAL A 428 -25.54 -10.53 -6.36
C VAL A 428 -24.25 -11.27 -6.03
N THR A 429 -24.24 -12.58 -6.25
CA THR A 429 -23.07 -13.44 -6.04
C THR A 429 -22.50 -13.92 -7.36
N ILE A 430 -21.16 -13.92 -7.50
CA ILE A 430 -20.42 -14.35 -8.69
C ILE A 430 -19.39 -15.38 -8.23
N PRO A 431 -19.69 -16.68 -8.28
CA PRO A 431 -18.80 -17.73 -7.84
C PRO A 431 -17.69 -18.03 -8.87
N GLY A 432 -16.54 -18.54 -8.38
CA GLY A 432 -15.47 -19.07 -9.23
C GLY A 432 -14.64 -17.98 -9.93
N VAL A 433 -14.44 -16.82 -9.29
CA VAL A 433 -13.70 -15.69 -9.84
C VAL A 433 -12.42 -15.44 -9.06
N ARG A 434 -11.38 -14.96 -9.74
CA ARG A 434 -10.08 -14.62 -9.14
C ARG A 434 -10.25 -13.62 -7.99
N CYS A 435 -9.56 -13.88 -6.88
CA CYS A 435 -9.43 -13.02 -5.73
C CYS A 435 -8.00 -13.07 -5.18
N HIS A 436 -7.73 -12.35 -4.10
CA HIS A 436 -6.39 -12.31 -3.50
C HIS A 436 -6.06 -13.64 -2.80
N PRO A 437 -4.88 -14.27 -3.07
CA PRO A 437 -4.51 -15.56 -2.48
C PRO A 437 -4.25 -15.50 -0.96
N LEU A 438 -4.04 -14.32 -0.37
CA LEU A 438 -3.90 -14.14 1.09
C LEU A 438 -5.24 -14.08 1.84
N ASP A 439 -6.37 -14.23 1.16
CA ASP A 439 -7.67 -14.40 1.81
C ASP A 439 -7.81 -15.84 2.33
N PRO A 440 -7.77 -16.09 3.65
CA PRO A 440 -7.82 -17.45 4.18
C PRO A 440 -9.16 -18.14 3.92
N SER A 441 -10.21 -17.39 3.59
CA SER A 441 -11.50 -17.97 3.22
C SER A 441 -11.54 -18.51 1.78
N ASN A 442 -10.50 -18.30 0.99
CA ASN A 442 -10.34 -18.84 -0.36
C ASN A 442 -9.70 -20.25 -0.37
N ASP A 443 -9.77 -20.96 0.73
CA ASP A 443 -9.36 -22.36 0.81
C ASP A 443 -10.49 -23.27 0.28
N PRO A 444 -10.18 -24.27 -0.58
CA PRO A 444 -11.16 -25.27 -1.05
C PRO A 444 -11.90 -25.96 0.09
N ALA A 445 -11.30 -26.09 1.27
CA ALA A 445 -11.96 -26.64 2.46
C ALA A 445 -13.09 -25.75 3.01
N CYS A 446 -13.11 -24.44 2.68
CA CYS A 446 -14.13 -23.51 3.16
C CYS A 446 -15.43 -23.56 2.34
N SER A 447 -15.36 -23.94 1.05
CA SER A 447 -16.53 -23.98 0.18
C SER A 447 -16.32 -24.90 -1.02
N TRP A 448 -17.33 -25.70 -1.35
CA TRP A 448 -17.34 -26.56 -2.54
C TRP A 448 -17.20 -25.80 -3.88
N SER A 449 -17.53 -24.53 -3.89
CA SER A 449 -17.40 -23.67 -5.08
C SER A 449 -15.98 -23.13 -5.31
N ILE A 450 -15.09 -23.27 -4.33
CA ILE A 450 -13.69 -22.88 -4.41
C ILE A 450 -12.90 -24.09 -4.93
N ARG A 451 -12.46 -24.01 -6.18
CA ARG A 451 -11.72 -25.11 -6.83
C ARG A 451 -10.23 -25.05 -6.64
N ASP A 452 -9.71 -23.86 -6.30
CA ASP A 452 -8.29 -23.61 -6.10
C ASP A 452 -8.09 -22.38 -5.23
N HIS A 453 -6.92 -22.24 -4.60
CA HIS A 453 -6.53 -21.05 -3.83
C HIS A 453 -6.52 -19.81 -4.70
N GLY A 454 -7.00 -18.70 -4.16
CA GLY A 454 -7.13 -17.42 -4.88
C GLY A 454 -8.36 -17.32 -5.78
N ILE A 455 -9.28 -18.29 -5.71
CA ILE A 455 -10.61 -18.24 -6.33
C ILE A 455 -11.65 -18.04 -5.22
N ALA A 456 -12.58 -17.12 -5.44
CA ALA A 456 -13.62 -16.78 -4.47
C ALA A 456 -15.00 -16.63 -5.11
N CYS A 457 -16.00 -16.45 -4.26
CA CYS A 457 -17.30 -15.92 -4.65
C CYS A 457 -17.30 -14.41 -4.40
N LYS A 458 -17.36 -13.60 -5.44
CA LYS A 458 -17.51 -12.13 -5.31
C LYS A 458 -18.95 -11.76 -5.01
N THR A 459 -19.13 -10.65 -4.28
CA THR A 459 -20.47 -10.20 -3.86
C THR A 459 -20.67 -8.72 -4.14
N ILE A 460 -21.83 -8.38 -4.68
CA ILE A 460 -22.34 -7.00 -4.79
C ILE A 460 -23.48 -6.85 -3.79
N TYR A 461 -23.41 -5.81 -2.96
CA TYR A 461 -24.47 -5.34 -2.09
C TYR A 461 -25.03 -4.04 -2.66
N ASP A 462 -26.24 -4.08 -3.22
CA ASP A 462 -26.86 -2.91 -3.84
C ASP A 462 -27.76 -2.20 -2.83
N ALA A 463 -27.17 -1.26 -2.10
CA ALA A 463 -27.89 -0.41 -1.13
C ALA A 463 -28.29 0.95 -1.75
N THR A 464 -28.52 0.99 -3.07
CA THR A 464 -29.04 2.17 -3.75
C THR A 464 -30.57 2.15 -3.79
N VAL A 465 -31.18 3.32 -3.65
CA VAL A 465 -32.62 3.49 -3.74
C VAL A 465 -33.09 3.38 -5.20
N PRO A 466 -34.16 2.66 -5.52
CA PRO A 466 -34.78 2.69 -6.86
C PRO A 466 -35.08 4.12 -7.30
N PHE A 467 -34.74 4.47 -8.56
CA PHE A 467 -34.82 5.83 -9.06
C PHE A 467 -36.19 6.48 -8.84
N ASN A 468 -37.26 5.73 -9.08
CA ASN A 468 -38.62 6.21 -8.93
C ASN A 468 -39.14 6.31 -7.48
N GLN A 469 -38.34 5.85 -6.51
CA GLN A 469 -38.66 5.88 -5.09
C GLN A 469 -37.79 6.86 -4.27
N LYS A 470 -36.92 7.64 -4.89
CA LYS A 470 -36.04 8.58 -4.21
C LYS A 470 -36.73 9.50 -3.21
N ALA A 471 -37.94 9.95 -3.54
CA ALA A 471 -38.75 10.81 -2.65
C ALA A 471 -39.12 10.14 -1.31
N ARG A 472 -39.28 8.80 -1.29
CA ARG A 472 -39.62 8.01 -0.10
C ARG A 472 -38.44 7.83 0.85
N PHE A 473 -37.21 7.92 0.33
CA PHE A 473 -35.96 7.64 1.07
C PHE A 473 -35.19 8.91 1.44
N GLN A 474 -35.84 10.07 1.43
CA GLN A 474 -35.22 11.31 1.87
C GLN A 474 -34.96 11.26 3.37
N ARG A 475 -33.69 11.55 3.77
CA ARG A 475 -33.34 11.69 5.18
C ARG A 475 -34.09 12.84 5.84
N ALA A 476 -34.41 12.68 7.13
CA ALA A 476 -35.00 13.77 7.91
C ALA A 476 -34.05 14.98 7.92
N LYS A 477 -34.59 16.14 7.59
CA LYS A 477 -33.83 17.40 7.55
C LYS A 477 -34.00 18.12 8.88
N PHE A 478 -32.89 18.21 9.64
CA PHE A 478 -32.82 19.01 10.84
C PHE A 478 -32.58 20.48 10.48
N MET A 479 -32.99 21.38 11.36
CA MET A 479 -32.76 22.82 11.21
C MET A 479 -31.27 23.12 11.42
N GLU A 480 -30.68 23.91 10.53
CA GLU A 480 -29.36 24.45 10.73
C GLU A 480 -29.37 25.47 11.88
N VAL A 481 -28.46 25.32 12.80
CA VAL A 481 -28.33 26.20 13.97
C VAL A 481 -26.87 26.61 14.21
N ASP A 482 -26.68 27.80 14.73
CA ASP A 482 -25.37 28.21 15.26
C ASP A 482 -25.16 27.59 16.65
N VAL A 483 -24.41 26.48 16.72
CA VAL A 483 -24.16 25.76 17.98
C VAL A 483 -23.40 26.64 18.98
N LYS A 484 -22.52 27.54 18.52
CA LYS A 484 -21.75 28.44 19.39
C LYS A 484 -22.63 29.42 20.16
N LYS A 485 -23.84 29.72 19.67
CA LYS A 485 -24.83 30.52 20.41
C LYS A 485 -25.29 29.82 21.70
N PHE A 486 -25.28 28.49 21.74
CA PHE A 486 -25.76 27.67 22.88
C PHE A 486 -24.57 27.14 23.70
N LEU A 487 -23.47 26.82 23.05
CA LEU A 487 -22.26 26.22 23.61
C LEU A 487 -21.04 26.96 23.04
N PRO A 488 -20.64 28.12 23.60
CA PRO A 488 -19.58 28.97 23.03
C PRO A 488 -18.22 28.26 22.84
N ASP A 489 -17.89 27.33 23.76
CA ASP A 489 -16.61 26.59 23.76
C ASP A 489 -16.70 25.26 22.99
N PHE A 490 -17.84 24.95 22.39
CA PHE A 490 -18.02 23.70 21.66
C PHE A 490 -17.29 23.75 20.33
N THR A 491 -16.40 22.81 20.11
CA THR A 491 -15.78 22.54 18.83
C THR A 491 -16.40 21.28 18.24
N VAL A 492 -16.95 21.38 17.04
CA VAL A 492 -17.35 20.20 16.27
C VAL A 492 -16.09 19.40 16.02
N GLN A 493 -16.01 18.18 16.54
CA GLN A 493 -14.94 17.25 16.19
C GLN A 493 -15.27 16.69 14.79
N ASP A 494 -14.44 17.03 13.80
CA ASP A 494 -14.47 16.45 12.46
C ASP A 494 -13.95 14.99 12.46
#